data_f527ab139714a2a764b208cdd84b78bf
#
_entry.id   f527ab139714a2a764b208cdd84b78bf
#
_cell.length_a   1.000
_cell.length_b   1.000
_cell.length_c   1.000
_cell.angle_alpha   90.00
_cell.angle_beta   90.00
_cell.angle_gamma   90.00
#
_symmetry.space_group_name_H-M   'P 1'
#
loop_
_entity.id
_entity.type
_entity.pdbx_description
1 polymer ?
#
loop_
_entity_poly.entity_id
_entity_poly.type
_entity_poly.pdbx_seq_one_letter_code
_entity_poly.pdbx_strand_id
1 'polypeptide(L)'
;MKKLDINQLDDSDEEISDILISSGLSRPVARTLAYLQKVDTATSIDLERGTGLRQPEVSIAMRQLNPFYWIDESEEKKPGKGRPNKVYSLKVGFKDIIAHLEKEQKKAIDDGMASIKRLKELVRD
;
A
#
# COMPACT_ATOMS: atom_id res chain seq x y z
N MET A 1 -10.20 -13.28 -23.47
CA MET A 1 -10.28 -12.65 -22.49
C MET A 1 -9.46 -11.51 -22.32
N LYS A 2 -9.92 -10.52 -21.81
CA LYS A 2 -9.25 -9.40 -21.74
C LYS A 2 -8.35 -9.26 -20.65
N LYS A 3 -7.23 -8.76 -20.82
CA LYS A 3 -6.34 -8.57 -19.81
C LYS A 3 -6.36 -7.14 -19.43
N LEU A 4 -7.18 -6.38 -20.08
CA LEU A 4 -7.23 -4.98 -19.84
C LEU A 4 -7.58 -4.64 -18.43
N ASP A 5 -8.44 -5.41 -17.83
CA ASP A 5 -8.91 -5.09 -16.52
C ASP A 5 -7.87 -5.26 -15.45
N ILE A 6 -6.83 -6.00 -15.76
CA ILE A 6 -5.79 -6.23 -14.80
C ILE A 6 -4.86 -5.05 -14.71
N ASN A 7 -4.81 -4.26 -15.76
CA ASN A 7 -3.88 -3.17 -15.85
C ASN A 7 -4.28 -1.87 -15.18
N GLN A 8 -5.47 -1.81 -14.64
CA GLN A 8 -5.94 -0.61 -13.97
C GLN A 8 -6.78 -0.98 -12.77
N LEU A 9 -6.95 -0.04 -11.87
CA LEU A 9 -7.79 -0.28 -10.70
C LEU A 9 -9.25 -0.22 -11.13
N ASP A 10 -10.00 -1.26 -10.81
CA ASP A 10 -11.44 -1.25 -11.09
C ASP A 10 -12.17 -0.69 -9.86
N ASP A 11 -13.49 -0.71 -9.89
CA ASP A 11 -14.27 -0.13 -8.81
C ASP A 11 -13.99 -0.77 -7.47
N SER A 12 -13.82 -2.08 -7.46
CA SER A 12 -13.52 -2.80 -6.23
C SER A 12 -12.15 -2.40 -5.70
N ASP A 13 -11.19 -2.24 -6.60
CA ASP A 13 -9.84 -1.83 -6.22
C ASP A 13 -9.83 -0.42 -5.69
N GLU A 14 -10.66 0.47 -6.28
CA GLU A 14 -10.76 1.83 -5.79
C GLU A 14 -11.32 1.85 -4.38
N GLU A 15 -12.28 0.99 -4.11
CA GLU A 15 -12.84 0.89 -2.78
C GLU A 15 -11.79 0.38 -1.80
N ILE A 16 -11.00 -0.61 -2.20
CA ILE A 16 -9.92 -1.11 -1.37
C ILE A 16 -8.96 0.03 -1.03
N SER A 17 -8.59 0.81 -2.04
CA SER A 17 -7.70 1.94 -1.86
C SER A 17 -8.27 2.95 -0.87
N ASP A 18 -9.55 3.30 -1.04
CA ASP A 18 -10.19 4.28 -0.18
C ASP A 18 -10.22 3.81 1.28
N ILE A 19 -10.49 2.53 1.48
CA ILE A 19 -10.53 1.98 2.83
C ILE A 19 -9.13 1.99 3.44
N LEU A 20 -8.12 1.65 2.65
CA LEU A 20 -6.75 1.68 3.15
C LEU A 20 -6.35 3.10 3.57
N ILE A 21 -6.77 4.10 2.80
CA ILE A 21 -6.51 5.48 3.16
C ILE A 21 -7.20 5.82 4.47
N SER A 22 -8.45 5.38 4.62
CA SER A 22 -9.19 5.61 5.86
C SER A 22 -8.50 4.96 7.05
N SER A 23 -7.77 3.90 6.80
CA SER A 23 -7.07 3.17 7.86
C SER A 23 -5.72 3.79 8.21
N GLY A 24 -5.37 4.89 7.56
CA GLY A 24 -4.15 5.60 7.92
C GLY A 24 -3.03 5.55 6.90
N LEU A 25 -3.22 4.86 5.79
CA LEU A 25 -2.17 4.79 4.77
C LEU A 25 -2.27 5.99 3.83
N SER A 26 -1.14 6.41 3.31
CA SER A 26 -1.13 7.50 2.35
C SER A 26 -1.75 7.03 1.04
N ARG A 27 -2.20 7.99 0.24
CA ARG A 27 -2.81 7.65 -1.04
C ARG A 27 -1.86 6.85 -1.95
N PRO A 28 -0.59 7.24 -2.11
CA PRO A 28 0.30 6.45 -2.96
C PRO A 28 0.46 5.02 -2.47
N VAL A 29 0.59 4.83 -1.17
CA VAL A 29 0.74 3.48 -0.61
C VAL A 29 -0.54 2.67 -0.81
N ALA A 30 -1.70 3.29 -0.54
CA ALA A 30 -2.96 2.58 -0.66
C ALA A 30 -3.21 2.12 -2.08
N ARG A 31 -2.98 3.00 -3.06
CA ARG A 31 -3.21 2.64 -4.44
C ARG A 31 -2.22 1.59 -4.94
N THR A 32 -0.98 1.68 -4.48
CA THR A 32 0.03 0.68 -4.83
C THR A 32 -0.36 -0.69 -4.31
N LEU A 33 -0.79 -0.76 -3.05
CA LEU A 33 -1.20 -2.04 -2.47
C LEU A 33 -2.45 -2.58 -3.16
N ALA A 34 -3.39 -1.70 -3.49
CA ALA A 34 -4.62 -2.13 -4.17
C ALA A 34 -4.28 -2.77 -5.52
N TYR A 35 -3.28 -2.23 -6.20
CA TYR A 35 -2.88 -2.79 -7.48
C TYR A 35 -2.10 -4.09 -7.31
N LEU A 36 -1.15 -4.11 -6.38
CA LEU A 36 -0.31 -5.30 -6.21
C LEU A 36 -1.08 -6.51 -5.71
N GLN A 37 -2.22 -6.31 -5.06
CA GLN A 37 -2.96 -7.46 -4.58
C GLN A 37 -3.67 -8.21 -5.72
N LYS A 38 -3.73 -7.62 -6.89
CA LYS A 38 -4.41 -8.26 -8.02
C LYS A 38 -3.48 -8.74 -9.12
N VAL A 39 -2.18 -8.53 -8.98
CA VAL A 39 -1.22 -8.98 -9.99
C VAL A 39 -0.11 -9.77 -9.31
N ASP A 40 0.59 -10.57 -10.09
CA ASP A 40 1.73 -11.31 -9.54
C ASP A 40 2.95 -10.42 -9.41
N THR A 41 3.23 -9.65 -10.43
CA THR A 41 4.35 -8.73 -10.40
C THR A 41 3.97 -7.47 -11.16
N ALA A 42 4.70 -6.40 -10.90
CA ALA A 42 4.47 -5.15 -11.61
C ALA A 42 5.77 -4.38 -11.69
N THR A 43 6.03 -3.77 -12.85
CA THR A 43 7.16 -2.85 -12.97
C THR A 43 6.71 -1.48 -12.51
N SER A 44 7.65 -0.54 -12.41
CA SER A 44 7.30 0.83 -12.06
C SER A 44 6.31 1.42 -13.05
N ILE A 45 6.48 1.10 -14.32
CA ILE A 45 5.57 1.62 -15.35
C ILE A 45 4.18 1.02 -15.21
N ASP A 46 4.12 -0.28 -14.89
CA ASP A 46 2.84 -0.92 -14.64
C ASP A 46 2.12 -0.26 -13.49
N LEU A 47 2.86 0.09 -12.44
CA LEU A 47 2.28 0.76 -11.30
C LEU A 47 1.74 2.14 -11.66
N GLU A 48 2.51 2.90 -12.44
CA GLU A 48 2.04 4.21 -12.88
C GLU A 48 0.75 4.10 -13.66
N ARG A 49 0.72 3.18 -14.61
CA ARG A 49 -0.45 3.03 -15.47
C ARG A 49 -1.64 2.47 -14.73
N GLY A 50 -1.38 1.48 -13.88
CA GLY A 50 -2.47 0.81 -13.18
C GLY A 50 -3.10 1.64 -12.08
N THR A 51 -2.29 2.44 -11.40
CA THR A 51 -2.76 3.20 -10.25
C THR A 51 -3.07 4.66 -10.57
N GLY A 52 -2.58 5.15 -11.69
CA GLY A 52 -2.71 6.56 -12.00
C GLY A 52 -1.72 7.44 -11.27
N LEU A 53 -0.80 6.84 -10.53
CA LEU A 53 0.22 7.60 -9.82
C LEU A 53 1.31 8.02 -10.78
N ARG A 54 1.99 9.10 -10.44
CA ARG A 54 3.12 9.53 -11.22
C ARG A 54 4.36 8.90 -10.62
N GLN A 55 5.44 8.90 -11.40
CA GLN A 55 6.67 8.26 -10.98
C GLN A 55 7.16 8.71 -9.58
N PRO A 56 7.15 9.99 -9.26
CA PRO A 56 7.58 10.40 -7.92
C PRO A 56 6.70 9.82 -6.82
N GLU A 57 5.41 9.65 -7.09
CA GLU A 57 4.50 9.09 -6.11
C GLU A 57 4.74 7.59 -5.92
N VAL A 58 5.10 6.90 -7.00
CA VAL A 58 5.44 5.48 -6.90
C VAL A 58 6.69 5.32 -6.02
N SER A 59 7.67 6.20 -6.22
CA SER A 59 8.89 6.17 -5.41
C SER A 59 8.59 6.43 -3.94
N ILE A 60 7.71 7.37 -3.67
CA ILE A 60 7.32 7.67 -2.30
C ILE A 60 6.63 6.46 -1.67
N ALA A 61 5.73 5.82 -2.43
CA ALA A 61 5.02 4.66 -1.93
C ALA A 61 5.99 3.55 -1.55
N MET A 62 6.97 3.28 -2.42
CA MET A 62 7.92 2.21 -2.15
C MET A 62 8.80 2.54 -0.96
N ARG A 63 9.16 3.79 -0.79
CA ARG A 63 9.95 4.20 0.36
C ARG A 63 9.16 4.03 1.65
N GLN A 64 7.88 4.38 1.63
CA GLN A 64 7.05 4.24 2.81
C GLN A 64 6.73 2.78 3.13
N LEU A 65 6.68 1.93 2.11
CA LEU A 65 6.41 0.51 2.32
C LEU A 65 7.63 -0.28 2.76
N ASN A 66 8.80 0.23 2.48
CA ASN A 66 10.04 -0.48 2.76
C ASN A 66 10.16 -1.00 4.20
N PRO A 67 9.85 -0.22 5.23
CA PRO A 67 10.03 -0.70 6.60
C PRO A 67 9.13 -1.86 6.99
N PHE A 68 8.05 -2.09 6.26
CA PHE A 68 7.13 -3.17 6.60
C PHE A 68 7.55 -4.52 6.04
N TYR A 69 8.45 -4.52 5.07
CA TYR A 69 8.89 -5.76 4.42
C TYR A 69 7.74 -6.50 3.75
N TRP A 70 6.78 -5.77 3.23
CA TRP A 70 5.64 -6.38 2.53
C TRP A 70 5.89 -6.54 1.04
N ILE A 71 6.90 -5.89 0.51
CA ILE A 71 7.16 -5.84 -0.92
C ILE A 71 8.49 -6.48 -1.25
N ASP A 72 8.49 -7.34 -2.27
CA ASP A 72 9.72 -7.86 -2.84
C ASP A 72 10.07 -7.00 -4.04
N GLU A 73 11.32 -6.69 -4.16
CA GLU A 73 11.80 -5.91 -5.28
C GLU A 73 12.93 -6.68 -5.96
N SER A 74 12.86 -6.80 -7.27
CA SER A 74 13.92 -7.44 -8.04
C SER A 74 14.12 -6.64 -9.30
N GLU A 75 15.07 -7.04 -10.10
CA GLU A 75 15.33 -6.39 -11.36
C GLU A 75 15.15 -7.34 -12.51
N GLU A 76 14.52 -6.84 -13.54
CA GLU A 76 14.31 -7.63 -14.73
C GLU A 76 15.37 -7.22 -15.74
N LYS A 77 16.25 -8.11 -16.07
CA LYS A 77 17.28 -7.81 -17.03
C LYS A 77 16.81 -8.09 -18.41
N LYS A 78 16.93 -7.12 -19.27
CA LYS A 78 16.58 -7.32 -20.65
C LYS A 78 17.83 -7.39 -21.47
N PRO A 79 17.95 -8.35 -22.35
CA PRO A 79 19.13 -8.46 -23.17
C PRO A 79 19.19 -7.23 -24.03
N GLY A 80 20.35 -6.79 -24.22
CA GLY A 80 20.50 -5.72 -25.12
C GLY A 80 20.81 -4.43 -24.49
N LYS A 81 19.96 -3.69 -24.04
CA LYS A 81 20.28 -2.44 -23.57
C LYS A 81 19.37 -1.86 -22.58
N GLY A 82 19.70 -0.78 -22.08
CA GLY A 82 18.90 -0.04 -21.18
C GLY A 82 19.11 -0.47 -19.75
N ARG A 83 18.50 0.23 -18.84
CA ARG A 83 18.56 -0.11 -17.48
C ARG A 83 17.61 -1.20 -17.18
N PRO A 84 17.95 -2.07 -16.24
CA PRO A 84 17.01 -3.08 -15.81
C PRO A 84 15.80 -2.41 -15.19
N ASN A 85 14.64 -2.97 -15.41
CA ASN A 85 13.43 -2.46 -14.78
C ASN A 85 13.30 -3.08 -13.42
N LYS A 86 12.85 -2.29 -12.47
CA LYS A 86 12.53 -2.85 -11.16
C LYS A 86 11.18 -3.52 -11.23
N VAL A 87 11.07 -4.66 -10.57
CA VAL A 87 9.85 -5.44 -10.55
C VAL A 87 9.45 -5.64 -9.12
N TYR A 88 8.19 -5.38 -8.83
CA TYR A 88 7.66 -5.42 -7.48
C TYR A 88 6.58 -6.47 -7.35
N SER A 89 6.48 -7.06 -6.18
CA SER A 89 5.40 -7.98 -5.89
C SER A 89 5.17 -7.98 -4.38
N LEU A 90 4.00 -8.46 -3.97
CA LEU A 90 3.74 -8.60 -2.55
C LEU A 90 4.50 -9.79 -2.02
N LYS A 91 5.22 -9.58 -0.93
CA LYS A 91 5.99 -10.61 -0.29
C LYS A 91 5.12 -11.43 0.66
N VAL A 92 4.05 -10.83 1.14
CA VAL A 92 3.16 -11.47 2.09
C VAL A 92 1.75 -11.50 1.51
N GLY A 93 0.91 -12.35 2.07
CA GLY A 93 -0.49 -12.35 1.65
C GLY A 93 -1.18 -11.09 2.12
N PHE A 94 -2.17 -10.65 1.36
CA PHE A 94 -2.86 -9.42 1.73
C PHE A 94 -3.54 -9.54 3.09
N LYS A 95 -3.87 -10.77 3.50
CA LYS A 95 -4.44 -11.00 4.81
C LYS A 95 -3.50 -10.55 5.92
N ASP A 96 -2.21 -10.69 5.71
CA ASP A 96 -1.23 -10.28 6.71
C ASP A 96 -1.19 -8.76 6.83
N ILE A 97 -1.37 -8.08 5.72
CA ILE A 97 -1.41 -6.62 5.72
C ILE A 97 -2.66 -6.16 6.46
N ILE A 98 -3.79 -6.80 6.19
CA ILE A 98 -5.04 -6.47 6.86
C ILE A 98 -4.92 -6.71 8.37
N ALA A 99 -4.29 -7.83 8.75
CA ALA A 99 -4.11 -8.14 10.18
C ALA A 99 -3.26 -7.08 10.86
N HIS A 100 -2.23 -6.59 10.16
CA HIS A 100 -1.39 -5.53 10.71
C HIS A 100 -2.19 -4.24 10.91
N LEU A 101 -2.99 -3.88 9.91
CA LEU A 101 -3.81 -2.67 10.00
C LEU A 101 -4.84 -2.77 11.11
N GLU A 102 -5.41 -3.95 11.28
CA GLU A 102 -6.38 -4.18 12.33
C GLU A 102 -5.74 -3.99 13.71
N LYS A 103 -4.55 -4.52 13.87
CA LYS A 103 -3.83 -4.40 15.12
C LYS A 103 -3.48 -2.95 15.41
N GLU A 104 -3.04 -2.21 14.39
CA GLU A 104 -2.70 -0.81 14.57
C GLU A 104 -3.92 0.04 14.92
N GLN A 105 -5.06 -0.26 14.31
CA GLN A 105 -6.28 0.46 14.62
C GLN A 105 -6.71 0.22 16.06
N LYS A 106 -6.62 -1.03 16.49
CA LYS A 106 -7.00 -1.38 17.84
C LYS A 106 -6.09 -0.67 18.84
N LYS A 107 -4.79 -0.64 18.55
CA LYS A 107 -3.85 0.05 19.42
C LYS A 107 -4.15 1.54 19.48
N ALA A 108 -4.47 2.14 18.35
CA ALA A 108 -4.78 3.57 18.29
C ALA A 108 -6.02 3.88 19.12
N ILE A 109 -7.02 3.01 19.06
CA ILE A 109 -8.25 3.19 19.84
C ILE A 109 -7.93 3.10 21.33
N ASP A 110 -7.16 2.09 21.72
CA ASP A 110 -6.82 1.89 23.13
C ASP A 110 -6.00 3.06 23.65
N ASP A 111 -5.02 3.52 22.89
CA ASP A 111 -4.19 4.65 23.26
C ASP A 111 -5.03 5.91 23.41
N GLY A 112 -5.96 6.11 22.47
CA GLY A 112 -6.85 7.27 22.52
C GLY A 112 -7.73 7.24 23.75
N MET A 113 -8.28 6.08 24.08
CA MET A 113 -9.12 5.97 25.25
C MET A 113 -8.32 6.20 26.53
N ALA A 114 -7.08 5.69 26.58
CA ALA A 114 -6.23 5.90 27.73
C ALA A 114 -5.91 7.38 27.91
N SER A 115 -5.69 8.08 26.80
CA SER A 115 -5.42 9.51 26.86
C SER A 115 -6.61 10.28 27.40
N ILE A 116 -7.81 9.92 26.97
CA ILE A 116 -9.02 10.57 27.48
C ILE A 116 -9.18 10.33 28.97
N LYS A 117 -8.90 9.11 29.39
CA LYS A 117 -8.99 8.77 30.80
C LYS A 117 -8.00 9.61 31.61
N ARG A 118 -6.78 9.75 31.09
CA ARG A 118 -5.77 10.55 31.77
C ARG A 118 -6.18 12.01 31.85
N LEU A 119 -6.80 12.50 30.77
CA LEU A 119 -7.26 13.87 30.75
C LEU A 119 -8.30 14.11 31.86
N LYS A 120 -9.20 13.16 32.05
CA LYS A 120 -10.21 13.27 33.11
C LYS A 120 -9.57 13.32 34.46
N GLU A 121 -8.45 12.61 34.64
CA GLU A 121 -7.76 12.60 35.94
C GLU A 121 -7.05 13.92 36.21
N LEU A 122 -6.54 14.54 35.13
CA LEU A 122 -5.79 15.77 35.27
C LEU A 122 -6.67 16.99 35.44
N VAL A 123 -7.84 16.98 34.84
CA VAL A 123 -8.74 18.12 34.91
C VAL A 123 -9.72 17.90 36.06
N ARG A 124 -9.71 18.86 37.01
CA ARG A 124 -10.63 18.74 38.10
C ARG A 124 -11.60 19.83 38.01
N ASP A 125 -12.80 19.56 38.18
CA ASP A 125 -13.80 20.60 38.18
C ASP A 125 -14.32 20.87 39.57
#